data_536caabac5f89718bed52a9319229c8d
#
_entry.id   536caabac5f89718bed52a9319229c8d
#
_cell.length_a   1.000
_cell.length_b   1.000
_cell.length_c   1.000
_cell.angle_alpha   90.00
_cell.angle_beta   90.00
_cell.angle_gamma   90.00
#
_symmetry.space_group_name_H-M   'P 1'
#
loop_
_entity.id
_entity.type
_entity.pdbx_description
1 polymer ?
#
loop_
_entity_poly.entity_id
_entity_poly.type
_entity_poly.pdbx_seq_one_letter_code
_entity_poly.pdbx_strand_id
1 'polypeptide(L)'
;MELYINKILLAVSLFLSINAFASSLSDDAIERGVNSTCSSYLNQIEKSYKLNGLNITFAHPTNSASLPSLHISSQKYNNGSSTFSATLTPDKEYCYISTVLVTSVNNQTCSEISQLKIEVAPELQVSRYADGNFTIITPKDNTYQIILTVQGETGCTITEARMLWPGR
;
A
#
# COMPACT_ATOMS: atom_id res chain seq x y z
N MET A 1 -33.34 49.13 -7.50
CA MET A 1 -32.14 48.70 -8.26
C MET A 1 -31.01 48.22 -7.36
N GLU A 2 -31.28 47.98 -6.07
CA GLU A 2 -30.27 47.50 -5.08
C GLU A 2 -30.36 46.01 -4.67
N LEU A 3 -31.38 45.31 -5.17
CA LEU A 3 -31.60 43.90 -4.76
C LEU A 3 -30.92 42.85 -5.66
N TYR A 4 -30.28 43.26 -6.76
CA TYR A 4 -29.63 42.32 -7.69
C TYR A 4 -28.13 42.17 -7.50
N ILE A 5 -27.48 43.05 -6.76
CA ILE A 5 -26.01 43.04 -6.60
C ILE A 5 -25.58 42.02 -5.50
N ASN A 6 -26.46 41.76 -4.51
CA ASN A 6 -26.14 40.83 -3.43
C ASN A 6 -26.24 39.33 -3.80
N LYS A 7 -26.83 38.96 -4.92
CA LYS A 7 -26.92 37.57 -5.38
C LYS A 7 -25.75 37.11 -6.23
N ILE A 8 -24.97 38.02 -6.77
CA ILE A 8 -23.82 37.70 -7.64
C ILE A 8 -22.55 37.49 -6.82
N LEU A 9 -22.45 38.08 -5.62
CA LEU A 9 -21.30 37.91 -4.75
C LEU A 9 -21.26 36.57 -3.99
N LEU A 10 -22.39 35.84 -3.90
CA LEU A 10 -22.45 34.53 -3.24
C LEU A 10 -22.10 33.32 -4.17
N ALA A 11 -22.01 33.56 -5.47
CA ALA A 11 -21.75 32.49 -6.45
C ALA A 11 -20.28 32.35 -6.86
N VAL A 12 -19.39 33.24 -6.43
CA VAL A 12 -17.97 33.25 -6.82
C VAL A 12 -17.07 32.54 -5.77
N SER A 13 -17.59 32.24 -4.60
CA SER A 13 -16.79 31.63 -3.52
C SER A 13 -16.78 30.09 -3.49
N LEU A 14 -17.34 29.40 -4.50
CA LEU A 14 -17.46 27.92 -4.48
C LEU A 14 -16.54 27.19 -5.47
N PHE A 15 -15.58 27.87 -6.10
CA PHE A 15 -14.57 27.21 -6.94
C PHE A 15 -13.14 27.45 -6.46
N LEU A 16 -12.91 27.41 -5.16
CA LEU A 16 -11.62 26.99 -4.68
C LEU A 16 -11.60 25.46 -4.83
N SER A 17 -11.22 25.01 -6.02
CA SER A 17 -10.75 23.65 -6.23
C SER A 17 -9.60 23.47 -5.25
N ILE A 18 -9.88 22.88 -4.10
CA ILE A 18 -8.87 22.29 -3.23
C ILE A 18 -8.26 21.20 -4.09
N ASN A 19 -7.17 21.52 -4.80
CA ASN A 19 -6.21 20.51 -5.22
C ASN A 19 -5.68 19.92 -3.92
N ALA A 20 -6.40 18.96 -3.35
CA ALA A 20 -5.87 18.07 -2.35
C ALA A 20 -4.77 17.28 -3.08
N PHE A 21 -3.55 17.83 -3.10
CA PHE A 21 -2.38 17.02 -3.32
C PHE A 21 -2.46 15.97 -2.22
N ALA A 22 -2.70 14.71 -2.60
CA ALA A 22 -2.60 13.61 -1.66
C ALA A 22 -1.20 13.73 -1.05
N SER A 23 -1.11 14.04 0.25
CA SER A 23 0.16 14.05 0.96
C SER A 23 0.79 12.68 0.81
N SER A 24 2.12 12.61 0.80
CA SER A 24 2.79 11.31 0.82
C SER A 24 2.36 10.54 2.07
N LEU A 25 2.43 9.23 2.02
CA LEU A 25 2.06 8.38 3.15
C LEU A 25 2.96 8.66 4.37
N SER A 26 4.23 8.94 4.11
CA SER A 26 5.21 9.31 5.14
C SER A 26 4.98 10.71 5.72
N ASP A 27 4.56 11.68 4.91
CA ASP A 27 4.24 13.04 5.39
C ASP A 27 3.00 13.02 6.29
N ASP A 28 1.94 12.28 5.92
CA ASP A 28 0.75 12.09 6.75
C ASP A 28 1.10 11.38 8.08
N ALA A 29 2.03 10.42 8.06
CA ALA A 29 2.54 9.79 9.27
C ALA A 29 3.26 10.77 10.21
N ILE A 30 4.11 11.65 9.65
CA ILE A 30 4.83 12.69 10.40
C ILE A 30 3.83 13.70 11.00
N GLU A 31 2.88 14.16 10.22
CA GLU A 31 1.85 15.12 10.66
C GLU A 31 1.03 14.55 11.84
N ARG A 32 0.75 13.25 11.83
CA ARG A 32 0.06 12.55 12.93
C ARG A 32 0.95 12.18 14.11
N GLY A 33 2.23 12.58 14.09
CA GLY A 33 3.18 12.37 15.19
C GLY A 33 3.65 10.91 15.33
N VAL A 34 3.61 10.11 14.27
CA VAL A 34 4.21 8.77 14.25
C VAL A 34 5.73 8.88 14.49
N ASN A 35 6.30 7.90 15.18
CA ASN A 35 7.72 7.84 15.48
C ASN A 35 8.59 8.15 14.25
N SER A 36 9.60 9.02 14.42
CA SER A 36 10.44 9.51 13.32
C SER A 36 11.24 8.41 12.62
N THR A 37 11.74 7.42 13.36
CA THR A 37 12.42 6.24 12.77
C THR A 37 11.44 5.46 11.91
N CYS A 38 10.22 5.19 12.41
CA CYS A 38 9.17 4.51 11.66
C CYS A 38 8.78 5.28 10.39
N SER A 39 8.57 6.59 10.49
CA SER A 39 8.21 7.44 9.35
C SER A 39 9.32 7.47 8.29
N SER A 40 10.60 7.45 8.70
CA SER A 40 11.74 7.36 7.78
C SER A 40 11.77 6.05 6.99
N TYR A 41 11.49 4.91 7.63
CA TYR A 41 11.35 3.63 6.92
C TYR A 41 10.14 3.63 5.99
N LEU A 42 9.01 4.19 6.42
CA LEU A 42 7.83 4.32 5.58
C LEU A 42 8.14 5.12 4.30
N ASN A 43 8.90 6.21 4.39
CA ASN A 43 9.35 7.00 3.24
C ASN A 43 10.19 6.18 2.25
N GLN A 44 11.10 5.33 2.75
CA GLN A 44 11.87 4.44 1.89
C GLN A 44 10.99 3.41 1.18
N ILE A 45 10.04 2.82 1.89
CA ILE A 45 9.05 1.88 1.35
C ILE A 45 8.19 2.56 0.29
N GLU A 46 7.64 3.74 0.59
CA GLU A 46 6.82 4.53 -0.31
C GLU A 46 7.53 4.80 -1.65
N LYS A 47 8.78 5.20 -1.60
CA LYS A 47 9.63 5.40 -2.79
C LYS A 47 9.90 4.11 -3.55
N SER A 48 10.19 3.02 -2.84
CA SER A 48 10.48 1.71 -3.42
C SER A 48 9.27 1.13 -4.17
N TYR A 49 8.08 1.23 -3.59
CA TYR A 49 6.82 0.75 -4.20
C TYR A 49 6.15 1.80 -5.09
N LYS A 50 6.71 3.02 -5.18
CA LYS A 50 6.15 4.16 -5.94
C LYS A 50 4.70 4.44 -5.56
N LEU A 51 4.43 4.48 -4.25
CA LEU A 51 3.08 4.72 -3.72
C LEU A 51 2.70 6.18 -3.95
N ASN A 52 1.76 6.43 -4.86
CA ASN A 52 1.30 7.77 -5.25
C ASN A 52 -0.22 7.86 -5.33
N GLY A 53 -0.92 6.93 -4.71
CA GLY A 53 -2.37 6.82 -4.71
C GLY A 53 -3.05 7.57 -3.57
N LEU A 54 -4.27 7.12 -3.23
CA LEU A 54 -4.98 7.59 -2.04
C LEU A 54 -4.33 7.03 -0.78
N ASN A 55 -3.86 7.91 0.10
CA ASN A 55 -3.16 7.56 1.33
C ASN A 55 -4.05 7.77 2.56
N ILE A 56 -3.97 6.84 3.52
CA ILE A 56 -4.69 6.89 4.80
C ILE A 56 -3.76 6.41 5.90
N THR A 57 -3.66 7.18 6.99
CA THR A 57 -2.91 6.79 8.20
C THR A 57 -3.84 6.69 9.40
N PHE A 58 -3.72 5.59 10.14
CA PHE A 58 -4.33 5.39 11.45
C PHE A 58 -3.23 5.41 12.51
N ALA A 59 -3.26 6.39 13.40
CA ALA A 59 -2.35 6.54 14.51
C ALA A 59 -3.13 6.88 15.79
N HIS A 60 -2.58 6.53 16.94
CA HIS A 60 -3.22 6.84 18.22
C HIS A 60 -3.24 8.38 18.44
N PRO A 61 -4.37 8.98 18.83
CA PRO A 61 -4.52 10.45 18.84
C PRO A 61 -3.57 11.18 19.81
N THR A 62 -3.10 10.52 20.86
CA THR A 62 -2.25 11.14 21.90
C THR A 62 -0.90 10.45 22.10
N ASN A 63 -0.73 9.19 21.62
CA ASN A 63 0.48 8.39 21.83
C ASN A 63 1.01 7.77 20.51
N SER A 64 0.85 8.48 19.41
CA SER A 64 1.23 8.02 18.06
C SER A 64 2.72 7.66 17.92
N ALA A 65 3.59 8.34 18.66
CA ALA A 65 5.03 8.09 18.61
C ALA A 65 5.47 6.77 19.29
N SER A 66 4.65 6.21 20.18
CA SER A 66 5.01 5.02 20.98
C SER A 66 4.13 3.80 20.73
N LEU A 67 3.02 3.97 20.01
CA LEU A 67 2.07 2.89 19.72
C LEU A 67 2.11 2.52 18.24
N PRO A 68 1.67 1.29 17.87
CA PRO A 68 1.57 0.89 16.48
C PRO A 68 0.68 1.82 15.65
N SER A 69 1.05 2.00 14.39
CA SER A 69 0.27 2.74 13.40
C SER A 69 0.05 1.91 12.14
N LEU A 70 -1.07 2.14 11.45
CA LEU A 70 -1.43 1.48 10.20
C LEU A 70 -1.49 2.52 9.07
N HIS A 71 -0.83 2.21 7.97
CA HIS A 71 -0.72 3.05 6.80
C HIS A 71 -1.23 2.29 5.58
N ILE A 72 -2.09 2.91 4.78
CA ILE A 72 -2.72 2.31 3.60
C ILE A 72 -2.53 3.26 2.41
N SER A 73 -2.13 2.70 1.27
CA SER A 73 -2.08 3.41 -0.02
C SER A 73 -2.80 2.59 -1.08
N SER A 74 -3.75 3.18 -1.79
CA SER A 74 -4.50 2.52 -2.85
C SER A 74 -4.30 3.22 -4.18
N GLN A 75 -4.01 2.45 -5.23
CA GLN A 75 -3.71 2.95 -6.58
C GLN A 75 -4.55 2.20 -7.60
N LYS A 76 -4.92 2.89 -8.67
CA LYS A 76 -5.63 2.32 -9.82
C LYS A 76 -4.76 2.39 -11.06
N TYR A 77 -4.74 1.32 -11.84
CA TYR A 77 -4.06 1.19 -13.12
C TYR A 77 -5.07 0.91 -14.24
N ASN A 78 -4.64 0.94 -15.48
CA ASN A 78 -5.51 0.63 -16.62
C ASN A 78 -6.03 -0.82 -16.60
N ASN A 79 -5.22 -1.76 -16.11
CA ASN A 79 -5.51 -3.19 -16.09
C ASN A 79 -5.71 -3.76 -14.68
N GLY A 80 -5.93 -2.91 -13.67
CA GLY A 80 -6.13 -3.39 -12.30
C GLY A 80 -6.00 -2.32 -11.23
N SER A 81 -5.71 -2.76 -10.01
CA SER A 81 -5.50 -1.88 -8.86
C SER A 81 -4.52 -2.51 -7.88
N SER A 82 -3.93 -1.71 -7.01
CA SER A 82 -3.20 -2.22 -5.86
C SER A 82 -3.60 -1.50 -4.58
N THR A 83 -3.53 -2.23 -3.47
CA THR A 83 -3.63 -1.68 -2.12
C THR A 83 -2.42 -2.16 -1.33
N PHE A 84 -1.62 -1.22 -0.91
CA PHE A 84 -0.52 -1.42 0.01
C PHE A 84 -0.98 -1.12 1.43
N SER A 85 -0.57 -1.93 2.40
CA SER A 85 -0.71 -1.62 3.82
C SER A 85 0.59 -1.90 4.56
N ALA A 86 0.91 -1.06 5.54
CA ALA A 86 2.03 -1.24 6.44
C ALA A 86 1.60 -0.99 7.88
N THR A 87 1.95 -1.91 8.77
CA THR A 87 1.87 -1.69 10.23
C THR A 87 3.28 -1.38 10.73
N LEU A 88 3.43 -0.22 11.37
CA LEU A 88 4.66 0.23 12.00
C LEU A 88 4.53 0.09 13.50
N THR A 89 5.49 -0.58 14.13
CA THR A 89 5.53 -0.77 15.59
C THR A 89 6.87 -0.24 16.10
N PRO A 90 6.89 0.94 16.74
CA PRO A 90 8.10 1.50 17.30
C PRO A 90 8.59 0.67 18.50
N ASP A 91 9.91 0.46 18.58
CA ASP A 91 10.57 -0.17 19.73
C ASP A 91 11.92 0.51 19.96
N LYS A 92 11.96 1.46 20.90
CA LYS A 92 13.14 2.28 21.22
C LYS A 92 13.70 3.01 19.98
N GLU A 93 14.87 2.58 19.50
CA GLU A 93 15.55 3.12 18.32
C GLU A 93 15.16 2.44 17.02
N TYR A 94 14.33 1.41 17.08
CA TYR A 94 13.94 0.57 15.95
C TYR A 94 12.47 0.74 15.59
N CYS A 95 12.10 0.24 14.41
CA CYS A 95 10.73 0.11 13.99
C CYS A 95 10.52 -1.25 13.33
N TYR A 96 9.65 -2.07 13.90
CA TYR A 96 9.19 -3.30 13.25
C TYR A 96 8.12 -2.96 12.23
N ILE A 97 8.23 -3.55 11.05
CA ILE A 97 7.33 -3.24 9.94
C ILE A 97 6.79 -4.54 9.37
N SER A 98 5.47 -4.66 9.31
CA SER A 98 4.82 -5.66 8.48
C SER A 98 4.13 -4.97 7.30
N THR A 99 4.27 -5.54 6.10
CA THR A 99 3.65 -5.00 4.89
C THR A 99 2.85 -6.06 4.18
N VAL A 100 1.74 -5.64 3.59
CA VAL A 100 0.95 -6.43 2.65
C VAL A 100 0.65 -5.57 1.43
N LEU A 101 1.02 -6.07 0.25
CA LEU A 101 0.65 -5.49 -1.04
C LEU A 101 -0.31 -6.44 -1.73
N VAL A 102 -1.52 -5.99 -2.00
CA VAL A 102 -2.52 -6.71 -2.79
C VAL A 102 -2.62 -6.04 -4.15
N THR A 103 -2.34 -6.77 -5.22
CA THR A 103 -2.47 -6.29 -6.59
C THR A 103 -3.45 -7.17 -7.35
N SER A 104 -4.50 -6.59 -7.90
CA SER A 104 -5.43 -7.27 -8.80
C SER A 104 -5.13 -6.89 -10.24
N VAL A 105 -4.97 -7.90 -11.10
CA VAL A 105 -4.76 -7.73 -12.55
C VAL A 105 -5.85 -8.48 -13.32
N ASN A 106 -6.37 -7.86 -14.38
CA ASN A 106 -7.53 -8.39 -15.11
C ASN A 106 -7.19 -9.16 -16.39
N ASN A 107 -5.97 -8.97 -16.93
CA ASN A 107 -5.57 -9.50 -18.24
C ASN A 107 -4.35 -10.42 -18.15
N GLN A 108 -4.09 -11.00 -17.00
CA GLN A 108 -3.03 -11.96 -16.75
C GLN A 108 -3.52 -13.05 -15.79
N THR A 109 -3.36 -14.28 -16.16
CA THR A 109 -3.69 -15.42 -15.31
C THR A 109 -2.65 -15.62 -14.21
N CYS A 110 -3.05 -16.22 -13.09
CA CYS A 110 -2.11 -16.57 -12.02
C CYS A 110 -1.01 -17.54 -12.48
N SER A 111 -1.30 -18.40 -13.47
CA SER A 111 -0.32 -19.31 -14.06
C SER A 111 0.79 -18.55 -14.77
N GLU A 112 0.43 -17.59 -15.64
CA GLU A 112 1.41 -16.73 -16.33
C GLU A 112 2.26 -15.92 -15.36
N ILE A 113 1.64 -15.33 -14.33
CA ILE A 113 2.35 -14.57 -13.29
C ILE A 113 3.32 -15.48 -12.52
N SER A 114 2.88 -16.68 -12.14
CA SER A 114 3.73 -17.67 -11.47
C SER A 114 4.94 -18.04 -12.31
N GLN A 115 4.73 -18.29 -13.60
CA GLN A 115 5.81 -18.63 -14.54
C GLN A 115 6.83 -17.51 -14.67
N LEU A 116 6.38 -16.27 -14.87
CA LEU A 116 7.26 -15.10 -14.95
C LEU A 116 8.09 -14.90 -13.67
N LYS A 117 7.49 -15.14 -12.49
CA LYS A 117 8.21 -15.05 -11.21
C LYS A 117 9.34 -16.08 -11.11
N ILE A 118 9.09 -17.33 -11.54
CA ILE A 118 10.08 -18.41 -11.53
C ILE A 118 11.18 -18.18 -12.57
N GLU A 119 10.84 -17.64 -13.75
CA GLU A 119 11.83 -17.32 -14.79
C GLU A 119 12.83 -16.25 -14.30
N VAL A 120 12.37 -15.27 -13.53
CA VAL A 120 13.22 -14.21 -12.97
C VAL A 120 14.01 -14.68 -11.74
N ALA A 121 13.43 -15.56 -10.93
CA ALA A 121 14.00 -16.06 -9.68
C ALA A 121 13.77 -17.59 -9.55
N PRO A 122 14.62 -18.42 -10.18
CA PRO A 122 14.43 -19.87 -10.24
C PRO A 122 14.52 -20.58 -8.88
N GLU A 123 15.09 -19.93 -7.87
CA GLU A 123 15.21 -20.43 -6.51
C GLU A 123 13.90 -20.40 -5.72
N LEU A 124 12.86 -19.76 -6.23
CA LEU A 124 11.57 -19.67 -5.58
C LEU A 124 10.87 -21.05 -5.51
N GLN A 125 10.30 -21.34 -4.36
CA GLN A 125 9.48 -22.54 -4.16
C GLN A 125 8.03 -22.24 -4.48
N VAL A 126 7.38 -23.13 -5.25
CA VAL A 126 5.98 -22.96 -5.66
C VAL A 126 5.15 -24.13 -5.14
N SER A 127 4.08 -23.82 -4.42
CA SER A 127 3.10 -24.78 -3.93
C SER A 127 1.70 -24.39 -4.43
N ARG A 128 0.93 -25.37 -4.93
CA ARG A 128 -0.45 -25.17 -5.43
C ARG A 128 -1.45 -25.84 -4.50
N TYR A 129 -2.57 -25.16 -4.26
CA TYR A 129 -3.62 -25.59 -3.35
C TYR A 129 -5.01 -25.40 -3.99
N ALA A 130 -5.98 -26.14 -3.49
CA ALA A 130 -7.39 -26.06 -3.91
C ALA A 130 -7.55 -26.14 -5.45
N ASP A 131 -7.02 -27.20 -6.05
CA ASP A 131 -7.08 -27.48 -7.49
C ASP A 131 -6.49 -26.35 -8.36
N GLY A 132 -5.51 -25.62 -7.82
CA GLY A 132 -4.84 -24.53 -8.51
C GLY A 132 -5.46 -23.14 -8.30
N ASN A 133 -6.55 -23.01 -7.53
CA ASN A 133 -7.15 -21.71 -7.21
C ASN A 133 -6.22 -20.82 -6.38
N PHE A 134 -5.29 -21.42 -5.62
CA PHE A 134 -4.25 -20.71 -4.88
C PHE A 134 -2.86 -21.25 -5.25
N THR A 135 -1.93 -20.34 -5.47
CA THR A 135 -0.52 -20.65 -5.63
C THR A 135 0.29 -19.83 -4.64
N ILE A 136 1.10 -20.50 -3.81
CA ILE A 136 2.02 -19.84 -2.88
C ILE A 136 3.42 -19.90 -3.47
N ILE A 137 4.09 -18.76 -3.52
CA ILE A 137 5.48 -18.62 -3.96
C ILE A 137 6.29 -18.08 -2.78
N THR A 138 7.33 -18.80 -2.39
CA THR A 138 8.13 -18.49 -1.21
C THR A 138 9.62 -18.58 -1.54
N PRO A 139 10.46 -17.59 -1.17
CA PRO A 139 11.90 -17.72 -1.24
C PRO A 139 12.42 -18.70 -0.18
N LYS A 140 13.63 -19.22 -0.38
CA LYS A 140 14.24 -20.20 0.55
C LYS A 140 14.43 -19.67 1.96
N ASP A 141 14.70 -18.37 2.10
CA ASP A 141 14.90 -17.69 3.38
C ASP A 141 13.59 -17.25 4.07
N ASN A 142 12.45 -17.50 3.42
CA ASN A 142 11.11 -17.15 3.91
C ASN A 142 10.95 -15.67 4.33
N THR A 143 11.67 -14.76 3.67
CA THR A 143 11.63 -13.32 3.97
C THR A 143 10.35 -12.63 3.52
N TYR A 144 9.66 -13.23 2.55
CA TYR A 144 8.34 -12.81 2.09
C TYR A 144 7.54 -14.01 1.56
N GLN A 145 6.26 -13.82 1.38
CA GLN A 145 5.37 -14.79 0.73
C GLN A 145 4.52 -14.09 -0.32
N ILE A 146 4.33 -14.75 -1.45
CA ILE A 146 3.40 -14.31 -2.49
C ILE A 146 2.30 -15.35 -2.60
N ILE A 147 1.05 -14.92 -2.49
CA ILE A 147 -0.14 -15.74 -2.71
C ILE A 147 -0.81 -15.24 -3.98
N LEU A 148 -0.94 -16.12 -4.96
CA LEU A 148 -1.71 -15.86 -6.17
C LEU A 148 -3.08 -16.51 -6.01
N THR A 149 -4.15 -15.73 -6.22
CA THR A 149 -5.54 -16.17 -6.14
C THR A 149 -6.22 -15.94 -7.48
N VAL A 150 -6.76 -17.01 -8.07
CA VAL A 150 -7.45 -16.93 -9.37
C VAL A 150 -8.69 -16.05 -9.27
N GLN A 151 -8.84 -15.12 -10.22
CA GLN A 151 -10.00 -14.25 -10.36
C GLN A 151 -10.64 -14.42 -11.74
N GLY A 152 -11.77 -15.12 -11.78
CA GLY A 152 -12.42 -15.43 -13.06
C GLY A 152 -11.51 -16.21 -14.00
N GLU A 153 -11.69 -16.03 -15.31
CA GLU A 153 -10.95 -16.79 -16.35
C GLU A 153 -9.58 -16.18 -16.68
N THR A 154 -9.44 -14.85 -16.58
CA THR A 154 -8.27 -14.11 -17.08
C THR A 154 -7.64 -13.16 -16.06
N GLY A 155 -8.05 -13.24 -14.80
CA GLY A 155 -7.58 -12.35 -13.73
C GLY A 155 -6.81 -13.08 -12.65
N CYS A 156 -5.97 -12.33 -11.94
CA CYS A 156 -5.23 -12.81 -10.78
C CYS A 156 -5.11 -11.74 -9.70
N THR A 157 -5.31 -12.13 -8.45
CA THR A 157 -4.91 -11.32 -7.29
C THR A 157 -3.59 -11.82 -6.76
N ILE A 158 -2.64 -10.92 -6.63
CA ILE A 158 -1.30 -11.14 -6.09
C ILE A 158 -1.28 -10.50 -4.71
N THR A 159 -1.10 -11.30 -3.66
CA THR A 159 -0.89 -10.81 -2.30
C THR A 159 0.57 -11.08 -1.91
N GLU A 160 1.34 -10.02 -1.69
CA GLU A 160 2.72 -10.10 -1.21
C GLU A 160 2.76 -9.64 0.25
N ALA A 161 3.20 -10.50 1.16
CA ALA A 161 3.35 -10.23 2.58
C ALA A 161 4.82 -10.29 2.99
N ARG A 162 5.27 -9.30 3.75
CA ARG A 162 6.65 -9.20 4.27
C ARG A 162 6.65 -8.78 5.73
N MET A 163 7.66 -9.27 6.46
CA MET A 163 8.02 -8.75 7.77
C MET A 163 9.47 -8.23 7.69
N LEU A 164 9.66 -6.97 8.05
CA LEU A 164 10.98 -6.33 8.08
C LEU A 164 11.42 -6.23 9.54
N TRP A 165 12.53 -6.90 9.85
CA TRP A 165 13.13 -6.96 11.17
C TRP A 165 14.31 -5.97 11.23
N PRO A 166 14.41 -5.12 12.27
CA PRO A 166 15.59 -4.26 12.46
C PRO A 166 16.85 -5.11 12.62
N GLY A 167 17.93 -4.70 11.96
CA GLY A 167 19.24 -5.33 12.11
C GLY A 167 19.50 -6.57 11.25
N ARG A 168 18.69 -6.81 10.22
CA ARG A 168 18.97 -7.83 9.19
C ARG A 168 19.30 -7.21 7.85
#